data_eb37b26f8a542f47980995383bfcbd02
#
_entry.id   eb37b26f8a542f47980995383bfcbd02
#
_cell.length_a   1.000
_cell.length_b   1.000
_cell.length_c   1.000
_cell.angle_alpha   90.00
_cell.angle_beta   90.00
_cell.angle_gamma   90.00
#
_symmetry.space_group_name_H-M   'P 1'
#
loop_
_entity.id
_entity.type
_entity.pdbx_description
1 polymer ?
#
loop_
_entity_poly.entity_id
_entity_poly.type
_entity_poly.pdbx_seq_one_letter_code
_entity_poly.pdbx_strand_id
1 'polypeptide(L)'
;SSSPCNGQTESNALCCGTERRELSLERTLIAPGVHLSCDPASKFNRCRISIHFAFPAERKTATAHALLPLVMERGYADCPDMTQLTKKLAKLYGADLTVDARPMGCNHNLCVSVTGIKDAFALEGEALTAEYTKIALGAAFHPYLVDGCFDPQAVSIEKQMLKKGLEDE
;
A
#
# COMPACT_ATOMS: atom_id res chain seq x y z
N SER A 1 33.60 18.06 11.84
CA SER A 1 32.79 18.04 13.05
C SER A 1 31.34 17.83 12.69
N SER A 2 30.89 16.60 12.90
CA SER A 2 29.56 16.14 12.59
C SER A 2 28.69 16.28 13.85
N SER A 3 27.62 17.06 13.76
CA SER A 3 26.58 17.12 14.79
C SER A 3 25.48 16.11 14.49
N PRO A 4 24.98 15.36 15.49
CA PRO A 4 23.81 14.49 15.31
C PRO A 4 22.52 15.30 15.39
N CYS A 5 21.61 15.04 14.47
CA CYS A 5 20.26 15.57 14.48
C CYS A 5 19.46 14.90 15.61
N ASN A 6 19.39 15.53 16.76
CA ASN A 6 18.44 15.22 17.80
C ASN A 6 17.28 16.21 17.65
N GLY A 7 16.21 15.82 16.97
CA GLY A 7 15.03 16.61 16.74
C GLY A 7 13.81 15.98 17.41
N GLN A 8 13.61 16.28 18.68
CA GLN A 8 12.26 16.22 19.27
C GLN A 8 11.48 17.40 18.69
N THR A 9 10.52 17.12 17.84
CA THR A 9 9.54 18.12 17.41
C THR A 9 8.26 17.93 18.21
N GLU A 10 8.12 18.77 19.24
CA GLU A 10 6.83 19.09 19.82
C GLU A 10 6.00 19.81 18.74
N SER A 11 4.95 19.19 18.28
CA SER A 11 4.01 19.82 17.35
C SER A 11 3.05 20.73 18.12
N ASN A 12 3.22 22.03 17.94
CA ASN A 12 2.26 23.04 18.33
C ASN A 12 0.91 22.81 17.65
N ALA A 13 -0.10 22.47 18.44
CA ALA A 13 -1.48 22.36 18.03
C ALA A 13 -2.10 23.75 17.97
N LEU A 14 -2.46 24.24 16.79
CA LEU A 14 -3.39 25.35 16.64
C LEU A 14 -4.82 24.86 16.88
N CYS A 15 -5.49 25.51 17.84
CA CYS A 15 -6.85 25.27 18.24
C CYS A 15 -7.86 25.61 17.15
N CYS A 16 -8.62 24.60 16.70
CA CYS A 16 -9.99 24.79 16.27
C CYS A 16 -10.82 23.71 16.96
N GLY A 17 -11.77 24.11 17.78
CA GLY A 17 -12.59 23.24 18.60
C GLY A 17 -13.47 22.33 17.75
N THR A 18 -13.04 21.10 17.59
CA THR A 18 -13.87 19.98 17.20
C THR A 18 -13.45 18.83 18.10
N GLU A 19 -14.39 18.22 18.79
CA GLU A 19 -14.18 17.07 19.66
C GLU A 19 -13.22 16.09 19.01
N ARG A 20 -12.04 16.02 19.56
CA ARG A 20 -11.04 14.99 19.22
C ARG A 20 -11.60 13.68 19.77
N ARG A 21 -12.40 12.96 18.96
CA ARG A 21 -12.63 11.54 19.21
C ARG A 21 -11.26 10.89 19.23
N GLU A 22 -10.88 10.37 20.38
CA GLU A 22 -9.73 9.47 20.48
C GLU A 22 -9.97 8.34 19.51
N LEU A 23 -9.24 8.37 18.38
CA LEU A 23 -9.10 7.22 17.51
C LEU A 23 -8.34 6.21 18.35
N SER A 24 -9.02 5.19 18.83
CA SER A 24 -8.40 4.09 19.57
C SER A 24 -7.61 3.20 18.58
N LEU A 25 -6.52 3.77 18.06
CA LEU A 25 -5.60 3.04 17.19
C LEU A 25 -4.80 2.09 18.07
N GLU A 26 -5.21 0.83 18.10
CA GLU A 26 -4.42 -0.22 18.74
C GLU A 26 -3.21 -0.53 17.87
N ARG A 27 -2.02 -0.33 18.44
CA ARG A 27 -0.76 -0.63 17.78
C ARG A 27 -0.02 -1.72 18.55
N THR A 28 0.20 -2.85 17.89
CA THR A 28 0.88 -4.02 18.45
C THR A 28 2.18 -4.28 17.71
N LEU A 29 3.25 -4.53 18.44
CA LEU A 29 4.52 -5.01 17.88
C LEU A 29 4.40 -6.51 17.61
N ILE A 30 4.50 -6.94 16.34
CA ILE A 30 4.42 -8.34 15.94
C ILE A 30 5.81 -8.97 15.90
N ALA A 31 6.79 -8.24 15.41
CA ALA A 31 8.19 -8.65 15.29
C ALA A 31 9.08 -7.40 15.31
N PRO A 32 10.41 -7.54 15.52
CA PRO A 32 11.33 -6.42 15.49
C PRO A 32 11.15 -5.58 14.21
N GLY A 33 10.76 -4.30 14.37
CA GLY A 33 10.49 -3.39 13.27
C GLY A 33 9.15 -3.58 12.56
N VAL A 34 8.30 -4.55 12.97
CA VAL A 34 6.99 -4.81 12.36
C VAL A 34 5.88 -4.49 13.34
N HIS A 35 5.03 -3.56 12.97
CA HIS A 35 3.89 -3.12 13.77
C HIS A 35 2.57 -3.39 13.05
N LEU A 36 1.59 -3.90 13.78
CA LEU A 36 0.20 -3.96 13.35
C LEU A 36 -0.57 -2.81 14.01
N SER A 37 -1.33 -2.07 13.21
CA SER A 37 -2.26 -1.06 13.72
C SER A 37 -3.67 -1.43 13.26
N CYS A 38 -4.62 -1.41 14.18
CA CYS A 38 -6.02 -1.70 13.89
C CYS A 38 -6.87 -0.51 14.34
N ASP A 39 -7.74 -0.02 13.46
CA ASP A 39 -8.76 0.97 13.75
C ASP A 39 -10.14 0.36 13.48
N PRO A 40 -10.89 -0.05 14.52
CA PRO A 40 -12.20 -0.66 14.38
C PRO A 40 -13.30 0.38 14.09
N ALA A 41 -13.05 1.38 13.24
CA ALA A 41 -14.00 2.43 12.93
C ALA A 41 -15.36 1.86 12.46
N SER A 42 -16.37 1.97 13.30
CA SER A 42 -17.75 1.52 13.01
C SER A 42 -18.48 2.42 12.00
N LYS A 43 -17.96 3.61 11.77
CA LYS A 43 -18.58 4.70 10.98
C LYS A 43 -18.61 4.43 9.48
N PHE A 44 -17.72 3.58 8.97
CA PHE A 44 -17.54 3.37 7.54
C PHE A 44 -18.03 1.99 7.12
N ASN A 45 -18.63 1.91 5.93
CA ASN A 45 -19.06 0.66 5.32
C ASN A 45 -17.92 -0.06 4.58
N ARG A 46 -16.75 0.55 4.51
CA ARG A 46 -15.57 0.01 3.85
C ARG A 46 -14.51 -0.43 4.85
N CYS A 47 -13.78 -1.47 4.47
CA CYS A 47 -12.57 -1.96 5.13
C CYS A 47 -11.39 -1.64 4.22
N ARG A 48 -10.28 -1.22 4.82
CA ARG A 48 -9.01 -1.05 4.13
C ARG A 48 -7.92 -1.82 4.88
N ILE A 49 -7.18 -2.61 4.16
CA ILE A 49 -5.98 -3.30 4.64
C ILE A 49 -4.80 -2.70 3.89
N SER A 50 -3.80 -2.23 4.61
CA SER A 50 -2.61 -1.66 4.02
C SER A 50 -1.34 -2.18 4.68
N ILE A 51 -0.33 -2.44 3.85
CA ILE A 51 1.00 -2.88 4.24
C ILE A 51 1.96 -1.78 3.83
N HIS A 52 2.71 -1.27 4.78
CA HIS A 52 3.64 -0.18 4.60
C HIS A 52 5.07 -0.65 4.77
N PHE A 53 5.92 -0.34 3.80
CA PHE A 53 7.35 -0.56 3.85
C PHE A 53 8.07 0.78 3.89
N ALA A 54 8.77 1.07 4.98
CA ALA A 54 9.61 2.24 5.11
C ALA A 54 11.07 1.87 4.83
N PHE A 55 11.70 2.54 3.88
CA PHE A 55 13.11 2.34 3.54
C PHE A 55 13.80 3.68 3.23
N PRO A 56 15.13 3.79 3.43
CA PRO A 56 15.85 5.02 3.17
C PRO A 56 15.70 5.49 1.72
N ALA A 57 15.54 6.80 1.53
CA ALA A 57 15.49 7.41 0.22
C ALA A 57 16.91 7.55 -0.34
N GLU A 58 17.25 6.71 -1.31
CA GLU A 58 18.54 6.78 -2.01
C GLU A 58 18.34 7.24 -3.45
N ARG A 59 19.20 8.17 -3.91
CA ARG A 59 19.12 8.72 -5.26
C ARG A 59 19.32 7.65 -6.35
N LYS A 60 20.10 6.60 -6.05
CA LYS A 60 20.37 5.49 -6.98
C LYS A 60 19.16 4.60 -7.23
N THR A 61 18.24 4.48 -6.25
CA THR A 61 17.07 3.60 -6.31
C THR A 61 15.77 4.35 -6.61
N ALA A 62 15.82 5.68 -6.71
CA ALA A 62 14.62 6.53 -6.87
C ALA A 62 13.76 6.12 -8.07
N THR A 63 14.39 5.87 -9.24
CA THR A 63 13.65 5.44 -10.44
C THR A 63 13.02 4.06 -10.27
N ALA A 64 13.73 3.12 -9.65
CA ALA A 64 13.19 1.79 -9.37
C ALA A 64 12.00 1.88 -8.41
N HIS A 65 12.10 2.71 -7.37
CA HIS A 65 11.01 2.94 -6.41
C HIS A 65 9.78 3.60 -7.05
N ALA A 66 9.96 4.45 -8.05
CA ALA A 66 8.86 5.06 -8.79
C ALA A 66 8.14 4.07 -9.73
N LEU A 67 8.88 3.10 -10.29
CA LEU A 67 8.33 2.08 -11.17
C LEU A 67 7.69 0.90 -10.42
N LEU A 68 8.19 0.60 -9.23
CA LEU A 68 7.77 -0.56 -8.45
C LEU A 68 6.25 -0.64 -8.22
N PRO A 69 5.55 0.43 -7.79
CA PRO A 69 4.11 0.40 -7.61
C PRO A 69 3.37 0.03 -8.89
N LEU A 70 3.75 0.64 -10.02
CA LEU A 70 3.09 0.46 -11.31
C LEU A 70 3.17 -1.01 -11.79
N VAL A 71 4.31 -1.64 -11.59
CA VAL A 71 4.50 -3.05 -11.96
C VAL A 71 3.78 -3.98 -10.99
N MET A 72 3.77 -3.68 -9.68
CA MET A 72 3.09 -4.49 -8.66
C MET A 72 1.57 -4.46 -8.79
N GLU A 73 0.97 -3.37 -9.25
CA GLU A 73 -0.48 -3.27 -9.49
C GLU A 73 -0.96 -4.16 -10.64
N ARG A 74 -0.08 -4.63 -11.53
CA ARG A 74 -0.46 -5.45 -12.68
C ARG A 74 -0.84 -6.88 -12.31
N GLY A 75 -0.35 -7.39 -11.18
CA GLY A 75 -0.66 -8.74 -10.73
C GLY A 75 0.32 -9.25 -9.69
N TYR A 76 0.01 -10.40 -9.13
CA TYR A 76 0.84 -11.13 -8.17
C TYR A 76 0.78 -12.64 -8.49
N ALA A 77 1.52 -13.48 -7.74
CA ALA A 77 1.73 -14.88 -8.09
C ALA A 77 0.45 -15.68 -8.40
N ASP A 78 -0.63 -15.47 -7.61
CA ASP A 78 -1.92 -16.16 -7.84
C ASP A 78 -2.76 -15.55 -8.97
N CYS A 79 -2.49 -14.31 -9.34
CA CYS A 79 -3.17 -13.57 -10.40
C CYS A 79 -2.11 -12.83 -11.22
N PRO A 80 -1.41 -13.54 -12.13
CA PRO A 80 -0.23 -13.01 -12.82
C PRO A 80 -0.54 -11.93 -13.85
N ASP A 81 -1.80 -11.80 -14.25
CA ASP A 81 -2.22 -10.77 -15.20
C ASP A 81 -3.35 -9.91 -14.64
N MET A 82 -3.44 -8.69 -15.17
CA MET A 82 -4.40 -7.67 -14.77
C MET A 82 -5.86 -8.11 -14.96
N THR A 83 -6.13 -8.96 -15.95
CA THR A 83 -7.48 -9.46 -16.22
C THR A 83 -7.94 -10.43 -15.13
N GLN A 84 -7.06 -11.33 -14.71
CA GLN A 84 -7.37 -12.28 -13.62
C GLN A 84 -7.54 -11.53 -12.29
N LEU A 85 -6.65 -10.58 -12.01
CA LEU A 85 -6.74 -9.74 -10.82
C LEU A 85 -8.04 -8.94 -10.79
N THR A 86 -8.38 -8.26 -11.87
CA THR A 86 -9.63 -7.48 -11.99
C THR A 86 -10.86 -8.36 -11.80
N LYS A 87 -10.89 -9.57 -12.39
CA LYS A 87 -11.99 -10.53 -12.20
C LYS A 87 -12.10 -10.98 -10.75
N LYS A 88 -10.97 -11.21 -10.07
CA LYS A 88 -10.95 -11.59 -8.66
C LYS A 88 -11.48 -10.45 -7.78
N LEU A 89 -11.02 -9.24 -7.99
CA LEU A 89 -11.48 -8.04 -7.26
C LEU A 89 -12.97 -7.75 -7.51
N ALA A 90 -13.45 -7.94 -8.74
CA ALA A 90 -14.87 -7.77 -9.08
C ALA A 90 -15.76 -8.78 -8.32
N LYS A 91 -15.32 -10.04 -8.18
CA LYS A 91 -16.02 -11.05 -7.38
C LYS A 91 -16.06 -10.70 -5.89
N LEU A 92 -15.12 -9.91 -5.42
CA LEU A 92 -15.06 -9.41 -4.05
C LEU A 92 -15.76 -8.06 -3.92
N TYR A 93 -16.92 -7.92 -4.55
CA TYR A 93 -17.79 -6.72 -4.50
C TYR A 93 -17.11 -5.45 -4.99
N GLY A 94 -16.26 -5.56 -6.01
CA GLY A 94 -15.54 -4.43 -6.56
C GLY A 94 -14.48 -3.89 -5.60
N ALA A 95 -13.76 -4.77 -4.94
CA ALA A 95 -12.58 -4.39 -4.18
C ALA A 95 -11.53 -3.78 -5.09
N ASP A 96 -10.66 -2.95 -4.52
CA ASP A 96 -9.60 -2.24 -5.22
C ASP A 96 -8.24 -2.55 -4.59
N LEU A 97 -7.25 -2.85 -5.43
CA LEU A 97 -5.85 -2.99 -5.05
C LEU A 97 -5.08 -1.77 -5.55
N THR A 98 -4.44 -1.08 -4.65
CA THR A 98 -3.61 0.09 -4.95
C THR A 98 -2.22 -0.11 -4.39
N VAL A 99 -1.20 0.17 -5.20
CA VAL A 99 0.19 0.23 -4.75
C VAL A 99 0.72 1.64 -4.99
N ASP A 100 1.31 2.23 -3.97
CA ASP A 100 1.71 3.64 -3.99
C ASP A 100 3.08 3.79 -3.31
N ALA A 101 3.91 4.65 -3.87
CA ALA A 101 5.22 4.97 -3.28
C ALA A 101 5.32 6.49 -3.08
N ARG A 102 5.52 6.91 -1.83
CA ARG A 102 5.60 8.33 -1.48
C ARG A 102 6.84 8.63 -0.66
N PRO A 103 7.47 9.79 -0.92
CA PRO A 103 8.52 10.29 -0.05
C PRO A 103 7.95 10.69 1.32
N MET A 104 8.62 10.30 2.40
CA MET A 104 8.29 10.67 3.78
C MET A 104 9.58 11.14 4.49
N GLY A 105 9.88 12.43 4.42
CA GLY A 105 11.12 12.98 4.94
C GLY A 105 12.35 12.38 4.25
N CYS A 106 13.23 11.73 5.01
CA CYS A 106 14.43 11.06 4.48
C CYS A 106 14.16 9.60 4.02
N ASN A 107 12.91 9.15 4.07
CA ASN A 107 12.54 7.80 3.69
C ASN A 107 11.55 7.80 2.52
N HIS A 108 11.46 6.67 1.84
CA HIS A 108 10.33 6.31 0.99
C HIS A 108 9.39 5.36 1.74
N ASN A 109 8.10 5.52 1.53
CA ASN A 109 7.07 4.60 2.00
C ASN A 109 6.38 3.97 0.80
N LEU A 110 6.55 2.65 0.65
CA LEU A 110 5.76 1.85 -0.28
C LEU A 110 4.54 1.33 0.47
N CYS A 111 3.36 1.59 -0.07
CA CYS A 111 2.09 1.17 0.50
C CYS A 111 1.36 0.25 -0.47
N VAL A 112 1.10 -0.98 -0.05
CA VAL A 112 0.21 -1.91 -0.75
C VAL A 112 -1.10 -1.93 0.01
N SER A 113 -2.21 -1.57 -0.62
CA SER A 113 -3.50 -1.53 0.05
C SER A 113 -4.62 -2.16 -0.75
N VAL A 114 -5.50 -2.86 -0.05
CA VAL A 114 -6.75 -3.40 -0.59
C VAL A 114 -7.91 -2.74 0.14
N THR A 115 -8.86 -2.22 -0.61
CA THR A 115 -10.05 -1.55 -0.08
C THR A 115 -11.30 -2.22 -0.64
N GLY A 116 -12.25 -2.55 0.22
CA GLY A 116 -13.52 -3.13 -0.18
C GLY A 116 -14.61 -2.90 0.86
N ILE A 117 -15.74 -3.55 0.71
CA ILE A 117 -16.82 -3.50 1.71
C ILE A 117 -16.47 -4.35 2.94
N LYS A 118 -17.06 -4.04 4.09
CA LYS A 118 -16.90 -4.86 5.30
C LYS A 118 -17.65 -6.19 5.18
N ASP A 119 -17.21 -7.20 5.89
CA ASP A 119 -17.81 -8.54 5.97
C ASP A 119 -19.31 -8.48 6.32
N ALA A 120 -19.72 -7.51 7.16
CA ALA A 120 -21.11 -7.30 7.53
C ALA A 120 -22.05 -6.97 6.36
N PHE A 121 -21.51 -6.56 5.22
CA PHE A 121 -22.26 -6.24 3.99
C PHE A 121 -22.11 -7.30 2.90
N ALA A 122 -21.41 -8.40 3.18
CA ALA A 122 -21.34 -9.55 2.29
C ALA A 122 -22.70 -10.24 2.19
N LEU A 123 -23.14 -10.57 0.98
CA LEU A 123 -24.48 -11.15 0.75
C LEU A 123 -24.57 -12.60 1.22
N GLU A 124 -23.49 -13.35 1.12
CA GLU A 124 -23.42 -14.77 1.44
C GLU A 124 -22.64 -15.04 2.74
N GLY A 125 -22.31 -14.01 3.50
CA GLY A 125 -21.56 -14.11 4.76
C GLY A 125 -20.09 -14.46 4.58
N GLU A 126 -19.50 -14.09 3.42
CA GLU A 126 -18.10 -14.34 3.13
C GLU A 126 -17.18 -13.51 4.04
N ALA A 127 -16.05 -14.08 4.44
CA ALA A 127 -15.00 -13.41 5.18
C ALA A 127 -14.14 -12.53 4.23
N LEU A 128 -14.70 -11.42 3.76
CA LEU A 128 -14.07 -10.53 2.79
C LEU A 128 -12.75 -9.95 3.31
N THR A 129 -12.70 -9.59 4.60
CA THR A 129 -11.47 -9.09 5.24
C THR A 129 -10.32 -10.08 5.13
N ALA A 130 -10.58 -11.39 5.27
CA ALA A 130 -9.58 -12.43 5.10
C ALA A 130 -9.09 -12.51 3.64
N GLU A 131 -9.99 -12.41 2.67
CA GLU A 131 -9.63 -12.42 1.25
C GLU A 131 -8.83 -11.15 0.86
N TYR A 132 -9.21 -9.97 1.35
CA TYR A 132 -8.44 -8.75 1.15
C TYR A 132 -7.03 -8.85 1.74
N THR A 133 -6.91 -9.46 2.93
CA THR A 133 -5.62 -9.71 3.57
C THR A 133 -4.74 -10.62 2.72
N LYS A 134 -5.29 -11.71 2.17
CA LYS A 134 -4.55 -12.61 1.27
C LYS A 134 -4.06 -11.89 0.01
N ILE A 135 -4.90 -11.05 -0.60
CA ILE A 135 -4.52 -10.27 -1.79
C ILE A 135 -3.42 -9.26 -1.43
N ALA A 136 -3.56 -8.52 -0.32
CA ALA A 136 -2.56 -7.55 0.11
C ALA A 136 -1.21 -8.20 0.41
N LEU A 137 -1.20 -9.33 1.14
CA LEU A 137 0.01 -10.09 1.43
C LEU A 137 0.60 -10.73 0.16
N GLY A 138 -0.25 -11.25 -0.73
CA GLY A 138 0.19 -11.80 -2.02
C GLY A 138 0.88 -10.73 -2.87
N ALA A 139 0.26 -9.58 -3.05
CA ALA A 139 0.84 -8.47 -3.82
C ALA A 139 2.13 -7.92 -3.18
N ALA A 140 2.20 -7.87 -1.84
CA ALA A 140 3.35 -7.34 -1.11
C ALA A 140 4.55 -8.28 -1.07
N PHE A 141 4.33 -9.60 -0.87
CA PHE A 141 5.40 -10.56 -0.61
C PHE A 141 5.57 -11.62 -1.71
N HIS A 142 4.58 -11.78 -2.57
CA HIS A 142 4.60 -12.74 -3.68
C HIS A 142 4.22 -12.06 -5.00
N PRO A 143 4.95 -11.00 -5.42
CA PRO A 143 4.71 -10.37 -6.71
C PRO A 143 4.91 -11.38 -7.85
N TYR A 144 4.27 -11.14 -8.98
CA TYR A 144 4.50 -11.96 -10.15
C TYR A 144 5.91 -11.71 -10.72
N LEU A 145 6.73 -12.74 -10.75
CA LEU A 145 8.11 -12.69 -11.21
C LEU A 145 8.31 -13.71 -12.33
N VAL A 146 9.08 -13.32 -13.33
CA VAL A 146 9.59 -14.20 -14.42
C VAL A 146 11.10 -14.32 -14.21
N ASP A 147 11.58 -15.55 -14.04
CA ASP A 147 13.00 -15.83 -13.74
C ASP A 147 13.58 -15.03 -12.57
N GLY A 148 12.77 -14.80 -11.52
CA GLY A 148 13.17 -14.06 -10.33
C GLY A 148 13.20 -12.53 -10.48
N CYS A 149 12.76 -12.00 -11.62
CA CYS A 149 12.64 -10.56 -11.91
C CYS A 149 11.21 -10.20 -12.30
N PHE A 150 10.85 -8.93 -12.21
CA PHE A 150 9.61 -8.44 -12.81
C PHE A 150 9.65 -8.64 -14.33
N ASP A 151 8.49 -8.92 -14.92
CA ASP A 151 8.36 -9.11 -16.37
C ASP A 151 8.96 -7.92 -17.14
N PRO A 152 9.99 -8.15 -17.96
CA PRO A 152 10.65 -7.07 -18.71
C PRO A 152 9.72 -6.27 -19.61
N GLN A 153 8.66 -6.91 -20.14
CA GLN A 153 7.68 -6.23 -20.98
C GLN A 153 6.83 -5.28 -20.15
N ALA A 154 6.35 -5.73 -18.99
CA ALA A 154 5.60 -4.89 -18.06
C ALA A 154 6.43 -3.68 -17.60
N VAL A 155 7.68 -3.91 -17.19
CA VAL A 155 8.62 -2.85 -16.79
C VAL A 155 8.86 -1.85 -17.93
N SER A 156 9.01 -2.32 -19.16
CA SER A 156 9.25 -1.45 -20.33
C SER A 156 8.03 -0.56 -20.62
N ILE A 157 6.83 -1.12 -20.55
CA ILE A 157 5.58 -0.38 -20.77
C ILE A 157 5.43 0.73 -19.71
N GLU A 158 5.55 0.37 -18.43
CA GLU A 158 5.39 1.33 -17.34
C GLU A 158 6.47 2.42 -17.37
N LYS A 159 7.70 2.07 -17.73
CA LYS A 159 8.78 3.04 -17.92
C LYS A 159 8.50 4.04 -19.04
N GLN A 160 7.91 3.57 -20.16
CA GLN A 160 7.52 4.46 -21.26
C GLN A 160 6.37 5.38 -20.85
N MET A 161 5.37 4.84 -20.14
CA MET A 161 4.24 5.65 -19.66
C MET A 161 4.69 6.72 -18.66
N LEU A 162 5.55 6.35 -17.72
CA LEU A 162 6.12 7.29 -16.75
C LEU A 162 6.93 8.40 -17.43
N LYS A 163 7.76 8.03 -18.43
CA LYS A 163 8.54 8.99 -19.20
C LYS A 163 7.64 9.97 -19.96
N LYS A 164 6.61 9.46 -20.62
CA LYS A 164 5.64 10.30 -21.34
C LYS A 164 4.91 11.27 -20.41
N GLY A 165 4.48 10.80 -19.23
CA GLY A 165 3.83 11.67 -18.24
C GLY A 165 4.74 12.81 -17.75
N LEU A 166 6.05 12.58 -17.67
CA LEU A 166 7.02 13.63 -17.30
C LEU A 166 7.35 14.61 -18.44
N GLU A 167 7.12 14.22 -19.70
CA GLU A 167 7.33 15.08 -20.87
C GLU A 167 6.11 15.98 -21.14
N ASP A 168 4.93 15.62 -20.59
CA ASP A 168 3.68 16.36 -20.78
C ASP A 168 3.42 17.42 -19.67
N GLU A 169 4.30 17.52 -18.62
CA GLU A 169 4.27 18.55 -17.57
C GLU A 169 5.20 19.73 -17.92
#